data_f8119a92c6c846c1000eacf795aa7f86
#
_entry.id   f8119a92c6c846c1000eacf795aa7f86
#
_cell.length_a   1.000
_cell.length_b   1.000
_cell.length_c   1.000
_cell.angle_alpha   90.00
_cell.angle_beta   90.00
_cell.angle_gamma   90.00
#
_symmetry.space_group_name_H-M   'P 1'
#
loop_
_entity.id
_entity.type
_entity.pdbx_description
1 polymer ?
#
loop_
_entity_poly.entity_id
_entity_poly.type
_entity_poly.pdbx_seq_one_letter_code
_entity_poly.pdbx_strand_id
1 'polypeptide(L)' 'MLIGNEERRSFSRTLRDEEKRQVLALRLSYDSGEIILQIEQIDKDYCMAHRQDVQEAVNQFVSDAVQMLEDAGLPRIK' A
#
# COMPACT_ATOMS: atom_id res chain seq x y z
N MET A 1 9.91 22.34 -15.35
CA MET A 1 10.32 22.61 -13.97
C MET A 1 9.63 21.64 -13.03
N LEU A 2 10.38 21.07 -12.12
CA LEU A 2 9.81 20.16 -11.16
C LEU A 2 9.27 20.92 -9.95
N ILE A 3 8.11 20.50 -9.49
CA ILE A 3 7.52 21.04 -8.28
C ILE A 3 7.71 19.97 -7.21
N GLY A 4 8.40 20.31 -6.13
CA GLY A 4 8.83 19.35 -5.15
C GLY A 4 7.71 18.48 -4.57
N ASN A 5 6.55 19.05 -4.34
CA ASN A 5 5.44 18.29 -3.77
C ASN A 5 4.83 17.26 -4.73
N GLU A 6 5.13 17.36 -6.02
CA GLU A 6 4.65 16.37 -6.99
C GLU A 6 5.46 15.08 -6.95
N GLU A 7 6.63 15.12 -6.34
CA GLU A 7 7.47 13.93 -6.20
C GLU A 7 7.05 13.06 -5.03
N ARG A 8 6.13 13.53 -4.22
CA ARG A 8 5.66 12.82 -3.06
C ARG A 8 4.24 12.35 -3.30
N ARG A 9 4.07 11.05 -3.33
CA ARG A 9 2.77 10.41 -3.47
C ARG A 9 2.61 9.38 -2.38
N SER A 10 1.39 9.26 -1.88
CA SER A 10 1.09 8.32 -0.82
C SER A 10 -0.25 7.65 -1.14
N PHE A 11 -0.25 6.33 -1.15
CA PHE A 11 -1.46 5.53 -1.34
C PHE A 11 -1.61 4.65 -0.10
N SER A 12 -2.81 4.60 0.43
CA SER A 12 -3.04 3.81 1.62
C SER A 12 -4.34 3.02 1.51
N ARG A 13 -4.38 1.90 2.22
CA ARG A 13 -5.57 1.07 2.27
C ARG A 13 -5.63 0.43 3.65
N THR A 14 -6.79 0.50 4.26
CA THR A 14 -7.03 -0.18 5.53
C THR A 14 -8.02 -1.30 5.28
N LEU A 15 -7.65 -2.49 5.71
CA LEU A 15 -8.48 -3.68 5.55
C LEU A 15 -9.16 -4.01 6.85
N ARG A 16 -10.40 -4.47 6.74
CA ARG A 16 -11.24 -4.75 7.89
C ARG A 16 -11.71 -6.19 7.84
N ASP A 17 -12.01 -6.73 9.00
CA ASP A 17 -12.59 -8.06 9.09
C ASP A 17 -14.10 -8.01 8.86
N GLU A 18 -14.76 -9.15 9.04
CA GLU A 18 -16.21 -9.29 8.83
C GLU A 18 -17.01 -8.44 9.80
N GLU A 19 -16.43 -8.13 10.95
CA GLU A 19 -17.06 -7.28 11.96
C GLU A 19 -16.69 -5.81 11.81
N LYS A 20 -16.01 -5.48 10.69
CA LYS A 20 -15.58 -4.13 10.33
C LYS A 20 -14.50 -3.57 11.26
N ARG A 21 -13.78 -4.41 11.98
CA ARG A 21 -12.64 -3.98 12.77
C ARG A 21 -11.40 -3.91 11.87
N GLN A 22 -10.58 -2.91 12.06
CA GLN A 22 -9.35 -2.75 11.29
C GLN A 22 -8.35 -3.82 11.68
N VAL A 23 -7.84 -4.55 10.70
CA VAL A 23 -6.90 -5.65 10.94
C VAL A 23 -5.55 -5.43 10.26
N LEU A 24 -5.51 -4.65 9.20
CA LEU A 24 -4.29 -4.46 8.40
C LEU A 24 -4.31 -3.08 7.76
N ALA A 25 -3.20 -2.37 7.85
CA ALA A 25 -3.03 -1.10 7.17
C ALA A 25 -1.83 -1.18 6.23
N LEU A 26 -2.04 -0.75 5.00
CA LEU A 26 -1.04 -0.77 3.95
C LEU A 26 -0.81 0.64 3.45
N ARG A 27 0.43 1.01 3.24
CA ARG A 27 0.79 2.33 2.75
C ARG A 27 1.97 2.23 1.82
N LEU A 28 1.84 2.84 0.66
CA LEU A 28 2.95 2.96 -0.28
C LEU A 28 3.19 4.44 -0.54
N SER A 29 4.42 4.87 -0.34
CA SER A 29 4.83 6.26 -0.55
C SER A 29 5.90 6.33 -1.62
N TYR A 30 5.85 7.36 -2.43
CA TYR A 30 6.90 7.70 -3.39
C TYR A 30 7.40 9.10 -3.07
N ASP A 31 8.68 9.20 -2.78
CA ASP A 31 9.30 10.47 -2.39
C ASP A 31 10.70 10.54 -2.93
N SER A 32 10.93 11.48 -3.86
CA SER A 32 12.26 11.77 -4.43
C SER A 32 12.99 10.55 -4.95
N GLY A 33 12.27 9.66 -5.61
CA GLY A 33 12.84 8.46 -6.22
C GLY A 33 12.87 7.25 -5.33
N GLU A 34 12.46 7.37 -4.08
CA GLU A 34 12.35 6.24 -3.18
C GLU A 34 10.91 5.77 -3.06
N ILE A 35 10.73 4.47 -3.04
CA ILE A 35 9.43 3.85 -2.83
C ILE A 35 9.47 3.10 -1.52
N ILE A 36 8.55 3.46 -0.63
CA ILE A 36 8.48 2.89 0.70
C ILE A 36 7.15 2.19 0.85
N LEU A 37 7.19 0.90 1.12
CA LEU A 37 5.99 0.12 1.43
C LEU A 37 5.96 -0.15 2.93
N GLN A 38 4.88 0.26 3.57
CA GLN A 38 4.66 0.04 4.99
C GLN A 38 3.47 -0.90 5.17
N ILE A 39 3.66 -1.90 6.01
CA ILE A 39 2.63 -2.87 6.34
C ILE A 39 2.49 -2.89 7.85
N GLU A 40 1.30 -2.56 8.33
CA GLU A 40 1.03 -2.57 9.76
C GLU A 40 -0.03 -3.63 10.04
N GLN A 41 0.34 -4.62 10.85
CA GLN A 41 -0.60 -5.64 11.31
C GLN A 41 -1.29 -5.12 12.57
N ILE A 42 -2.48 -4.58 12.41
CA ILE A 42 -3.23 -4.02 13.53
C ILE A 42 -3.73 -5.16 14.43
N ASP A 43 -4.24 -6.23 13.82
CA ASP A 43 -4.63 -7.44 14.54
C ASP A 43 -3.73 -8.58 14.07
N LYS A 44 -2.67 -8.82 14.83
CA LYS A 44 -1.67 -9.83 14.46
C LYS A 44 -2.24 -11.23 14.44
N ASP A 45 -3.11 -11.55 15.39
CA ASP A 45 -3.70 -12.88 15.47
C ASP A 45 -4.58 -13.17 14.27
N TYR A 46 -5.38 -12.19 13.85
CA TYR A 46 -6.18 -12.31 12.64
C TYR A 46 -5.30 -12.52 11.42
N CYS A 47 -4.26 -11.72 11.29
CA CYS A 47 -3.35 -11.81 10.14
C CYS A 47 -2.66 -13.16 10.08
N MET A 48 -2.27 -13.71 11.22
CA MET A 48 -1.65 -15.05 11.28
C MET A 48 -2.62 -16.15 10.91
N ALA A 49 -3.87 -16.03 11.34
CA ALA A 49 -4.90 -17.02 11.05
C ALA A 49 -5.34 -16.98 9.58
N HIS A 50 -5.16 -15.82 8.92
CA HIS A 50 -5.61 -15.62 7.54
C HIS A 50 -4.46 -15.20 6.64
N ARG A 51 -3.33 -15.87 6.75
CA ARG A 51 -2.08 -15.49 6.08
C ARG A 51 -2.24 -15.40 4.56
N GLN A 52 -2.96 -16.32 3.96
CA GLN A 52 -3.16 -16.31 2.51
C GLN A 52 -3.99 -15.11 2.07
N ASP A 53 -5.04 -14.81 2.79
CA ASP A 53 -5.89 -13.66 2.49
C ASP A 53 -5.10 -12.36 2.63
N VAL A 54 -4.27 -12.26 3.66
CA VAL A 54 -3.41 -11.10 3.88
C VAL A 54 -2.42 -10.96 2.73
N GLN A 55 -1.80 -12.07 2.30
CA GLN A 55 -0.85 -12.04 1.20
C GLN A 55 -1.51 -11.57 -0.10
N GLU A 56 -2.69 -12.06 -0.38
CA GLU A 56 -3.45 -11.64 -1.56
C GLU A 56 -3.81 -10.17 -1.50
N ALA A 57 -4.20 -9.68 -0.32
CA ALA A 57 -4.53 -8.28 -0.13
C ALA A 57 -3.31 -7.38 -0.34
N VAL A 58 -2.15 -7.77 0.15
CA VAL A 58 -0.90 -7.03 -0.05
C VAL A 58 -0.54 -7.00 -1.53
N ASN A 59 -0.63 -8.15 -2.21
CA ASN A 59 -0.32 -8.25 -3.63
C ASN A 59 -1.25 -7.35 -4.45
N GLN A 60 -2.53 -7.35 -4.13
CA GLN A 60 -3.49 -6.51 -4.83
C GLN A 60 -3.23 -5.03 -4.59
N PHE A 61 -2.90 -4.66 -3.36
CA PHE A 61 -2.57 -3.29 -3.03
C PHE A 61 -1.35 -2.81 -3.82
N VAL A 62 -0.30 -3.60 -3.88
CA VAL A 62 0.92 -3.24 -4.61
C VAL A 62 0.60 -3.07 -6.10
N SER A 63 -0.18 -4.00 -6.67
CA SER A 63 -0.58 -3.92 -8.07
C SER A 63 -1.38 -2.65 -8.36
N ASP A 64 -2.32 -2.32 -7.49
CA ASP A 64 -3.14 -1.12 -7.63
C ASP A 64 -2.28 0.14 -7.50
N ALA A 65 -1.34 0.15 -6.57
CA ALA A 65 -0.46 1.30 -6.35
C ALA A 65 0.48 1.51 -7.55
N VAL A 66 1.02 0.43 -8.11
CA VAL A 66 1.86 0.52 -9.31
C VAL A 66 1.07 1.13 -10.46
N GLN A 67 -0.17 0.69 -10.63
CA GLN A 67 -1.02 1.23 -11.70
C GLN A 67 -1.29 2.72 -11.49
N MET A 68 -1.53 3.13 -10.26
CA MET A 68 -1.75 4.53 -9.94
C MET A 68 -0.50 5.38 -10.20
N LEU A 69 0.69 4.84 -9.91
CA LEU A 69 1.94 5.52 -10.21
C LEU A 69 2.14 5.69 -11.72
N GLU A 70 1.83 4.66 -12.49
CA GLU A 70 1.92 4.73 -13.95
C GLU A 70 0.95 5.76 -14.51
N ASP A 71 -0.28 5.77 -14.03
CA ASP A 71 -1.31 6.71 -14.47
C ASP A 71 -0.93 8.15 -14.14
N ALA A 72 -0.20 8.35 -13.05
CA ALA A 72 0.29 9.68 -12.66
C ALA A 72 1.57 10.08 -13.39
N GLY A 73 2.12 9.20 -14.23
CA GLY A 73 3.36 9.48 -14.96
C GLY A 73 4.61 9.41 -14.11
N LEU A 74 4.55 8.73 -12.97
CA LEU A 74 5.69 8.55 -12.08
C LEU A 74 6.52 7.33 -12.50
N PRO A 75 7.81 7.25 -12.11
CA PRO A 75 8.64 6.11 -12.45
C PRO A 75 8.06 4.80 -11.93
N ARG A 76 8.31 3.75 -12.70
CA ARG A 76 7.82 2.41 -12.35
C ARG A 76 8.62 1.79 -11.22
N ILE A 77 7.94 0.99 -10.44
CA ILE A 77 8.57 0.07 -9.49
C ILE A 77 9.07 -1.13 -10.27
N LYS A 78 10.34 -1.44 -10.09
CA LYS A 78 10.95 -2.60 -10.74
C LYS A 78 11.30 -3.66 -9.72
#